data_a1110b946af70f4b2e3cb67e94c65af1
#
_entry.id   a1110b946af70f4b2e3cb67e94c65af1
#
_cell.length_a   1.000
_cell.length_b   1.000
_cell.length_c   1.000
_cell.angle_alpha   90.00
_cell.angle_beta   90.00
_cell.angle_gamma   90.00
#
_symmetry.space_group_name_H-M   'P 1'
#
loop_
_entity.id
_entity.type
_entity.pdbx_description
1 polymer ?
#
loop_
_entity_poly.entity_id
_entity_poly.type
_entity_poly.pdbx_seq_one_letter_code
_entity_poly.pdbx_strand_id
1 'polypeptide(L)'
;DGDFPWNENISFKLSGEKASKGTIAFRIPEYAQGFEISHNGEMIYKAGGEIYKQDGIKIENGYIEITGEFKEEIFDIKVDSKPVFVHANPLVRADSGKTAIMKGPLVYCLEETDNGDNLASIFIDTDQKLEEIYNDQLLGGCSEIHLKGKKISNEGWSDKKLYQPLRNKYTEVELTAVPYCYWGNRQTGEMLVWIKETI
;
A
#
# COMPACT_ATOMS: atom_id res chain seq x y z
N ASP A 1 -17.55 -4.16 10.16
CA ASP A 1 -17.31 -5.41 9.46
C ASP A 1 -16.48 -5.11 8.22
N GLY A 2 -15.47 -5.92 7.92
CA GLY A 2 -14.57 -5.69 6.80
C GLY A 2 -13.24 -6.43 6.94
N ASP A 3 -12.54 -6.61 5.84
CA ASP A 3 -11.21 -7.26 5.77
C ASP A 3 -10.15 -6.26 5.29
N PHE A 4 -10.24 -5.05 5.80
CA PHE A 4 -9.25 -4.00 5.49
C PHE A 4 -7.90 -4.35 6.13
N PRO A 5 -6.76 -4.22 5.43
CA PRO A 5 -6.59 -3.49 4.16
C PRO A 5 -6.64 -4.36 2.90
N TRP A 6 -7.02 -5.64 2.99
CA TRP A 6 -7.11 -6.55 1.84
C TRP A 6 -8.36 -6.27 0.99
N ASN A 7 -9.46 -5.89 1.65
CA ASN A 7 -10.69 -5.43 1.02
C ASN A 7 -10.87 -3.93 1.25
N GLU A 8 -11.20 -3.20 0.22
CA GLU A 8 -11.39 -1.74 0.26
C GLU A 8 -12.71 -1.32 0.91
N ASN A 9 -13.64 -2.26 1.12
CA ASN A 9 -14.96 -1.98 1.65
C ASN A 9 -15.02 -2.28 3.15
N ILE A 10 -15.52 -1.31 3.91
CA ILE A 10 -15.69 -1.39 5.36
C ILE A 10 -17.13 -0.99 5.70
N SER A 11 -17.84 -1.82 6.45
CA SER A 11 -19.19 -1.50 6.91
C SER A 11 -19.21 -1.27 8.43
N PHE A 12 -19.77 -0.13 8.84
CA PHE A 12 -19.99 0.22 10.23
C PHE A 12 -21.47 0.18 10.53
N LYS A 13 -21.88 -0.64 11.50
CA LYS A 13 -23.24 -0.70 12.01
C LYS A 13 -23.29 -0.03 13.38
N LEU A 14 -24.06 1.03 13.47
CA LEU A 14 -24.43 1.66 14.74
C LEU A 14 -25.79 1.12 15.17
N SER A 15 -25.93 0.73 16.43
CA SER A 15 -27.18 0.29 17.00
C SER A 15 -27.37 0.83 18.43
N GLY A 16 -28.57 1.26 18.78
CA GLY A 16 -28.89 1.77 20.09
C GLY A 16 -30.35 1.54 20.47
N GLU A 17 -30.64 1.45 21.76
CA GLU A 17 -32.03 1.29 22.26
C GLU A 17 -32.90 2.51 21.95
N LYS A 18 -32.31 3.71 22.00
CA LYS A 18 -32.96 5.00 21.75
C LYS A 18 -32.16 5.83 20.75
N ALA A 19 -32.89 6.62 19.96
CA ALA A 19 -32.28 7.61 19.12
C ALA A 19 -31.53 8.67 19.96
N SER A 20 -30.32 9.01 19.53
CA SER A 20 -29.45 9.95 20.23
C SER A 20 -28.87 10.95 19.26
N LYS A 21 -28.84 12.23 19.63
CA LYS A 21 -28.18 13.28 18.83
C LYS A 21 -26.68 13.24 19.07
N GLY A 22 -25.93 13.35 17.97
CA GLY A 22 -24.48 13.34 18.05
C GLY A 22 -23.81 13.61 16.71
N THR A 23 -22.49 13.49 16.70
CA THR A 23 -21.67 13.58 15.50
C THR A 23 -20.86 12.31 15.37
N ILE A 24 -20.87 11.70 14.20
CA ILE A 24 -20.01 10.57 13.82
C ILE A 24 -18.96 11.13 12.87
N ALA A 25 -17.68 10.87 13.15
CA ALA A 25 -16.58 11.31 12.33
C ALA A 25 -15.82 10.12 11.75
N PHE A 26 -15.66 10.10 10.42
CA PHE A 26 -14.85 9.11 9.70
C PHE A 26 -13.60 9.80 9.15
N ARG A 27 -12.44 9.22 9.42
CA ARG A 27 -11.19 9.73 8.87
C ARG A 27 -11.08 9.40 7.38
N ILE A 28 -10.71 10.39 6.58
CA ILE A 28 -10.30 10.22 5.18
C ILE A 28 -8.79 10.04 5.19
N PRO A 29 -8.26 8.83 4.90
CA PRO A 29 -6.82 8.60 4.95
C PRO A 29 -6.10 9.34 3.81
N GLU A 30 -4.93 9.91 4.10
CA GLU A 30 -4.12 10.62 3.08
C GLU A 30 -3.62 9.69 1.95
N TYR A 31 -3.44 8.40 2.26
CA TYR A 31 -3.04 7.40 1.26
C TYR A 31 -4.18 6.97 0.33
N ALA A 32 -5.44 7.32 0.65
CA ALA A 32 -6.59 6.95 -0.17
C ALA A 32 -6.56 7.72 -1.49
N GLN A 33 -6.50 6.99 -2.61
CA GLN A 33 -6.62 7.55 -3.96
C GLN A 33 -8.07 7.87 -4.30
N GLY A 34 -9.02 7.21 -3.63
CA GLY A 34 -10.44 7.46 -3.65
C GLY A 34 -11.05 7.12 -2.29
N PHE A 35 -12.08 7.88 -1.90
CA PHE A 35 -12.81 7.64 -0.66
C PHE A 35 -14.30 7.90 -0.93
N GLU A 36 -15.11 6.91 -0.63
CA GLU A 36 -16.56 7.00 -0.77
C GLU A 36 -17.20 6.60 0.57
N ILE A 37 -18.29 7.26 0.93
CA ILE A 37 -19.11 6.87 2.08
C ILE A 37 -20.58 6.98 1.73
N SER A 38 -21.33 5.95 2.08
CA SER A 38 -22.80 5.95 2.03
C SER A 38 -23.38 5.75 3.42
N HIS A 39 -24.60 6.24 3.62
CA HIS A 39 -25.37 6.14 4.84
C HIS A 39 -26.71 5.49 4.49
N ASN A 40 -27.01 4.34 5.09
CA ASN A 40 -28.20 3.55 4.82
C ASN A 40 -28.44 3.31 3.30
N GLY A 41 -27.34 3.08 2.56
CA GLY A 41 -27.36 2.81 1.12
C GLY A 41 -27.40 4.06 0.23
N GLU A 42 -27.49 5.26 0.78
CA GLU A 42 -27.42 6.50 0.03
C GLU A 42 -26.00 7.08 0.07
N MET A 43 -25.44 7.42 -1.11
CA MET A 43 -24.13 8.05 -1.21
C MET A 43 -24.16 9.45 -0.60
N ILE A 44 -23.29 9.71 0.39
CA ILE A 44 -23.20 11.02 1.05
C ILE A 44 -21.93 11.77 0.71
N TYR A 45 -20.86 11.07 0.35
CA TYR A 45 -19.60 11.69 -0.04
C TYR A 45 -18.79 10.77 -0.99
N LYS A 46 -18.11 11.41 -1.95
CA LYS A 46 -17.13 10.78 -2.84
C LYS A 46 -15.96 11.75 -3.04
N ALA A 47 -14.71 11.29 -2.81
CA ALA A 47 -13.52 12.09 -3.00
C ALA A 47 -13.38 12.58 -4.46
N GLY A 48 -13.06 13.88 -4.62
CA GLY A 48 -13.01 14.52 -5.94
C GLY A 48 -14.39 14.89 -6.52
N GLY A 49 -15.48 14.59 -5.80
CA GLY A 49 -16.85 14.93 -6.15
C GLY A 49 -17.47 15.98 -5.23
N GLU A 50 -18.68 16.41 -5.58
CA GLU A 50 -19.49 17.25 -4.68
C GLU A 50 -19.94 16.43 -3.47
N ILE A 51 -20.04 17.10 -2.30
CA ILE A 51 -20.81 16.53 -1.19
C ILE A 51 -22.25 16.40 -1.69
N TYR A 52 -22.73 15.16 -1.81
CA TYR A 52 -24.13 14.92 -2.10
C TYR A 52 -24.92 15.41 -0.90
N LYS A 53 -25.58 16.54 -1.07
CA LYS A 53 -26.23 17.35 -0.03
C LYS A 53 -26.99 16.54 0.99
N GLN A 54 -26.43 16.45 2.21
CA GLN A 54 -27.22 16.28 3.41
C GLN A 54 -26.87 17.41 4.38
N ASP A 55 -27.86 18.07 4.95
CA ASP A 55 -27.65 18.97 6.07
C ASP A 55 -26.95 18.20 7.20
N GLY A 56 -25.95 18.85 7.83
CA GLY A 56 -25.19 18.24 8.93
C GLY A 56 -23.90 17.51 8.52
N ILE A 57 -23.49 17.54 7.25
CA ILE A 57 -22.19 17.00 6.81
C ILE A 57 -21.15 18.10 6.73
N LYS A 58 -19.97 17.87 7.35
CA LYS A 58 -18.82 18.76 7.32
C LYS A 58 -17.55 17.98 7.02
N ILE A 59 -16.65 18.54 6.21
CA ILE A 59 -15.31 17.99 6.00
C ILE A 59 -14.30 18.99 6.59
N GLU A 60 -13.55 18.51 7.57
CA GLU A 60 -12.56 19.32 8.24
C GLU A 60 -11.42 18.45 8.76
N ASN A 61 -10.17 18.92 8.63
CA ASN A 61 -8.97 18.27 9.18
C ASN A 61 -8.81 16.77 8.78
N GLY A 62 -9.23 16.41 7.57
CA GLY A 62 -9.15 15.02 7.08
C GLY A 62 -10.24 14.08 7.63
N TYR A 63 -11.30 14.65 8.19
CA TYR A 63 -12.48 13.90 8.62
C TYR A 63 -13.73 14.35 7.87
N ILE A 64 -14.63 13.40 7.61
CA ILE A 64 -16.01 13.68 7.30
C ILE A 64 -16.83 13.51 8.58
N GLU A 65 -17.47 14.57 9.02
CA GLU A 65 -18.31 14.65 10.21
C GLU A 65 -19.78 14.66 9.79
N ILE A 66 -20.56 13.78 10.38
CA ILE A 66 -21.99 13.62 10.10
C ILE A 66 -22.73 13.88 11.41
N THR A 67 -23.46 14.99 11.47
CA THR A 67 -24.24 15.38 12.65
C THR A 67 -25.71 15.08 12.43
N GLY A 68 -26.32 14.35 13.35
CA GLY A 68 -27.70 13.94 13.23
C GLY A 68 -28.24 13.29 14.48
N GLU A 69 -29.41 12.68 14.35
CA GLU A 69 -30.02 11.82 15.35
C GLU A 69 -29.94 10.37 14.82
N PHE A 70 -29.24 9.51 15.57
CA PHE A 70 -28.90 8.15 15.17
C PHE A 70 -29.54 7.12 16.10
N LYS A 71 -30.01 6.01 15.55
CA LYS A 71 -30.52 4.86 16.32
C LYS A 71 -29.98 3.54 15.79
N GLU A 72 -30.32 3.21 14.54
CA GLU A 72 -29.84 2.04 13.81
C GLU A 72 -29.41 2.52 12.44
N GLU A 73 -28.09 2.59 12.25
CA GLU A 73 -27.49 3.18 11.05
C GLU A 73 -26.45 2.23 10.46
N ILE A 74 -26.30 2.27 9.15
CA ILE A 74 -25.25 1.57 8.42
C ILE A 74 -24.48 2.61 7.62
N PHE A 75 -23.15 2.64 7.83
CA PHE A 75 -22.22 3.43 7.05
C PHE A 75 -21.31 2.48 6.29
N ASP A 76 -21.35 2.55 4.96
CA ASP A 76 -20.46 1.77 4.10
C ASP A 76 -19.39 2.72 3.54
N ILE A 77 -18.13 2.37 3.77
CA ILE A 77 -16.97 3.15 3.35
C ILE A 77 -16.19 2.32 2.35
N LYS A 78 -15.81 2.95 1.24
CA LYS A 78 -14.84 2.42 0.29
C LYS A 78 -13.60 3.28 0.29
N VAL A 79 -12.44 2.64 0.50
CA VAL A 79 -11.11 3.29 0.49
C VAL A 79 -10.32 2.71 -0.67
N ASP A 80 -10.21 3.44 -1.79
CA ASP A 80 -9.35 3.03 -2.91
C ASP A 80 -7.88 3.19 -2.49
N SER A 81 -7.15 2.09 -2.47
CA SER A 81 -5.78 2.01 -1.96
C SER A 81 -4.89 1.16 -2.87
N LYS A 82 -4.85 1.50 -4.15
CA LYS A 82 -3.98 0.81 -5.12
C LYS A 82 -2.50 0.91 -4.73
N PRO A 83 -1.68 -0.10 -5.11
CA PRO A 83 -0.25 -0.03 -4.88
C PRO A 83 0.39 1.13 -5.64
N VAL A 84 1.32 1.81 -4.99
CA VAL A 84 2.04 2.97 -5.52
C VAL A 84 3.52 2.90 -5.19
N PHE A 85 4.36 3.51 -6.04
CA PHE A 85 5.74 3.82 -5.71
C PHE A 85 5.82 5.09 -4.85
N VAL A 86 6.65 5.05 -3.82
CA VAL A 86 6.86 6.16 -2.89
C VAL A 86 8.33 6.54 -2.86
N HIS A 87 8.63 7.80 -3.06
CA HIS A 87 9.96 8.35 -3.02
C HIS A 87 10.18 9.16 -1.74
N ALA A 88 11.38 9.08 -1.19
CA ALA A 88 11.77 9.91 -0.07
C ALA A 88 12.05 11.36 -0.53
N ASN A 89 11.81 12.33 0.36
CA ASN A 89 12.27 13.70 0.14
C ASN A 89 13.81 13.67 -0.12
N PRO A 90 14.34 14.42 -1.11
CA PRO A 90 15.77 14.45 -1.41
C PRO A 90 16.68 14.84 -0.22
N LEU A 91 16.14 15.44 0.83
CA LEU A 91 16.84 15.68 2.09
C LEU A 91 17.16 14.41 2.88
N VAL A 92 16.42 13.31 2.63
CA VAL A 92 16.67 11.98 3.21
C VAL A 92 17.75 11.29 2.39
N ARG A 93 19.02 11.61 2.69
CA ARG A 93 20.17 11.20 1.89
C ARG A 93 20.35 9.69 1.75
N ALA A 94 19.93 8.92 2.76
CA ALA A 94 20.08 7.45 2.77
C ALA A 94 19.21 6.78 1.68
N ASP A 95 18.12 7.42 1.28
CA ASP A 95 17.14 6.85 0.35
C ASP A 95 17.09 7.56 -1.00
N SER A 96 18.09 8.42 -1.26
CA SER A 96 18.26 9.10 -2.55
C SER A 96 18.47 8.06 -3.68
N GLY A 97 17.67 8.15 -4.75
CA GLY A 97 17.70 7.21 -5.89
C GLY A 97 17.10 5.84 -5.56
N LYS A 98 16.25 5.79 -4.56
CA LYS A 98 15.49 4.60 -4.19
C LYS A 98 14.00 4.92 -4.13
N THR A 99 13.20 3.88 -4.28
CA THR A 99 11.76 3.91 -4.10
C THR A 99 11.29 2.78 -3.21
N ALA A 100 10.19 2.98 -2.52
CA ALA A 100 9.48 1.94 -1.76
C ALA A 100 8.11 1.68 -2.40
N ILE A 101 7.50 0.56 -2.07
CA ILE A 101 6.16 0.19 -2.51
C ILE A 101 5.21 0.29 -1.31
N MET A 102 4.08 0.97 -1.50
CA MET A 102 3.01 1.04 -0.51
C MET A 102 1.66 0.69 -1.15
N LYS A 103 0.78 0.06 -0.36
CA LYS A 103 -0.64 -0.09 -0.68
C LYS A 103 -1.46 0.30 0.55
N GLY A 104 -2.22 1.37 0.44
CA GLY A 104 -2.93 1.92 1.59
C GLY A 104 -1.97 2.18 2.77
N PRO A 105 -2.26 1.66 3.96
CA PRO A 105 -1.40 1.84 5.14
C PRO A 105 -0.19 0.89 5.18
N LEU A 106 -0.09 -0.05 4.24
CA LEU A 106 0.94 -1.09 4.24
C LEU A 106 2.16 -0.67 3.44
N VAL A 107 3.33 -0.84 4.05
CA VAL A 107 4.62 -0.83 3.37
C VAL A 107 4.92 -2.24 2.90
N TYR A 108 5.50 -2.38 1.71
CA TYR A 108 5.91 -3.65 1.13
C TYR A 108 7.43 -3.79 1.13
N CYS A 109 7.92 -5.02 1.14
CA CYS A 109 9.34 -5.33 1.03
C CYS A 109 9.59 -6.51 0.09
N LEU A 110 10.78 -6.57 -0.47
CA LEU A 110 11.31 -7.76 -1.10
C LEU A 110 11.94 -8.64 -0.03
N GLU A 111 11.68 -9.95 -0.07
CA GLU A 111 12.37 -10.94 0.75
C GLU A 111 13.23 -11.83 -0.15
N GLU A 112 14.38 -12.29 0.38
CA GLU A 112 15.28 -13.22 -0.32
C GLU A 112 14.57 -14.50 -0.75
N THR A 113 13.64 -14.99 0.08
CA THR A 113 12.89 -16.22 -0.19
C THR A 113 12.10 -16.20 -1.50
N ASP A 114 11.68 -15.01 -1.95
CA ASP A 114 10.91 -14.84 -3.20
C ASP A 114 11.78 -14.34 -4.36
N ASN A 115 12.84 -13.56 -4.05
CA ASN A 115 13.59 -12.78 -5.04
C ASN A 115 15.05 -13.22 -5.18
N GLY A 116 15.45 -14.26 -4.42
CA GLY A 116 16.84 -14.74 -4.35
C GLY A 116 17.75 -13.80 -3.60
N ASP A 117 18.99 -14.21 -3.40
CA ASP A 117 20.04 -13.52 -2.65
C ASP A 117 20.42 -12.14 -3.22
N ASN A 118 21.18 -11.36 -2.45
CA ASN A 118 21.74 -10.08 -2.85
C ASN A 118 20.66 -9.10 -3.38
N LEU A 119 19.63 -8.85 -2.58
CA LEU A 119 18.54 -7.91 -2.90
C LEU A 119 19.06 -6.50 -3.21
N ALA A 120 20.19 -6.10 -2.61
CA ALA A 120 20.84 -4.83 -2.87
C ALA A 120 21.34 -4.64 -4.32
N SER A 121 21.39 -5.72 -5.12
CA SER A 121 21.74 -5.70 -6.55
C SER A 121 20.55 -5.44 -7.48
N ILE A 122 19.34 -5.33 -6.93
CA ILE A 122 18.09 -5.15 -7.68
C ILE A 122 17.84 -3.66 -7.95
N PHE A 123 17.35 -3.39 -9.17
CA PHE A 123 16.91 -2.09 -9.66
C PHE A 123 15.53 -2.24 -10.28
N ILE A 124 14.68 -1.23 -10.11
CA ILE A 124 13.33 -1.21 -10.68
C ILE A 124 13.08 0.08 -11.46
N ASP A 125 12.20 -0.01 -12.43
CA ASP A 125 11.68 1.13 -13.18
C ASP A 125 10.32 1.52 -12.60
N THR A 126 10.14 2.77 -12.22
CA THR A 126 8.90 3.24 -11.60
C THR A 126 7.83 3.66 -12.60
N ASP A 127 8.13 3.66 -13.90
CA ASP A 127 7.14 3.89 -14.97
C ASP A 127 6.26 2.65 -15.25
N GLN A 128 6.58 1.50 -14.63
CA GLN A 128 5.79 0.28 -14.76
C GLN A 128 4.54 0.29 -13.88
N LYS A 129 3.57 -0.56 -14.23
CA LYS A 129 2.41 -0.85 -13.38
C LYS A 129 2.78 -1.89 -12.32
N LEU A 130 2.30 -1.69 -11.11
CA LEU A 130 2.31 -2.67 -10.04
C LEU A 130 1.10 -3.58 -10.18
N GLU A 131 1.30 -4.89 -10.17
CA GLU A 131 0.23 -5.88 -10.24
C GLU A 131 -0.05 -6.43 -8.84
N GLU A 132 -1.26 -6.24 -8.34
CA GLU A 132 -1.70 -6.78 -7.06
C GLU A 132 -2.37 -8.13 -7.26
N ILE A 133 -1.91 -9.15 -6.51
CA ILE A 133 -2.47 -10.51 -6.53
C ILE A 133 -2.73 -10.94 -5.08
N TYR A 134 -3.99 -11.28 -4.76
CA TYR A 134 -4.31 -11.83 -3.45
C TYR A 134 -3.91 -13.30 -3.39
N ASN A 135 -3.09 -13.66 -2.40
CA ASN A 135 -2.61 -15.02 -2.14
C ASN A 135 -3.15 -15.50 -0.80
N ASP A 136 -4.16 -16.38 -0.84
CA ASP A 136 -4.80 -16.95 0.33
C ASP A 136 -3.95 -17.99 1.08
N GLN A 137 -2.88 -18.48 0.45
CA GLN A 137 -1.96 -19.46 1.03
C GLN A 137 -0.80 -18.80 1.80
N LEU A 138 -0.55 -17.51 1.57
CA LEU A 138 0.56 -16.80 2.19
C LEU A 138 0.14 -16.24 3.56
N LEU A 139 0.64 -16.85 4.64
CA LEU A 139 0.53 -16.36 6.03
C LEU A 139 -0.92 -16.02 6.46
N GLY A 140 -1.89 -16.80 6.00
CA GLY A 140 -3.30 -16.60 6.33
C GLY A 140 -4.05 -15.68 5.37
N GLY A 141 -3.41 -15.29 4.27
CA GLY A 141 -3.96 -14.46 3.20
C GLY A 141 -3.44 -13.03 3.22
N CYS A 142 -2.85 -12.61 2.10
CA CYS A 142 -2.44 -11.22 1.88
C CYS A 142 -2.35 -10.90 0.39
N SER A 143 -2.33 -9.61 0.05
CA SER A 143 -2.00 -9.17 -1.30
C SER A 143 -0.50 -9.12 -1.49
N GLU A 144 0.00 -9.80 -2.50
CA GLU A 144 1.36 -9.66 -3.03
C GLU A 144 1.37 -8.59 -4.13
N ILE A 145 2.51 -7.92 -4.30
CA ILE A 145 2.71 -6.98 -5.40
C ILE A 145 3.79 -7.54 -6.33
N HIS A 146 3.41 -7.81 -7.58
CA HIS A 146 4.29 -8.31 -8.62
C HIS A 146 4.77 -7.17 -9.52
N LEU A 147 6.06 -7.18 -9.84
CA LEU A 147 6.68 -6.16 -10.67
C LEU A 147 7.94 -6.71 -11.36
N LYS A 148 8.41 -5.98 -12.36
CA LYS A 148 9.66 -6.31 -13.07
C LYS A 148 10.83 -5.52 -12.51
N GLY A 149 12.01 -6.15 -12.52
CA GLY A 149 13.25 -5.52 -12.12
C GLY A 149 14.43 -5.98 -12.94
N LYS A 150 15.58 -5.41 -12.62
CA LYS A 150 16.89 -5.79 -13.17
C LYS A 150 17.82 -6.10 -12.02
N LYS A 151 18.51 -7.23 -12.10
CA LYS A 151 19.52 -7.64 -11.10
C LYS A 151 20.91 -7.60 -11.70
N ILE A 152 21.90 -7.10 -10.96
CA ILE A 152 23.30 -7.14 -11.41
C ILE A 152 23.71 -8.61 -11.55
N SER A 153 24.23 -8.95 -12.73
CA SER A 153 24.76 -10.29 -13.04
C SER A 153 26.21 -10.41 -12.57
N ASN A 154 26.54 -11.60 -12.07
CA ASN A 154 27.92 -11.98 -11.74
C ASN A 154 28.75 -12.37 -13.00
N GLU A 155 28.20 -12.28 -14.19
CA GLU A 155 28.88 -12.64 -15.44
C GLU A 155 30.15 -11.80 -15.65
N GLY A 156 31.26 -12.44 -15.85
CA GLY A 156 32.57 -11.81 -16.02
C GLY A 156 33.30 -11.48 -14.71
N TRP A 157 32.66 -11.70 -13.56
CA TRP A 157 33.31 -11.59 -12.27
C TRP A 157 34.09 -12.85 -11.89
N SER A 158 35.17 -12.66 -11.15
CA SER A 158 36.00 -13.74 -10.62
C SER A 158 35.92 -13.74 -9.09
N ASP A 159 35.75 -14.90 -8.48
CA ASP A 159 35.73 -15.07 -7.02
C ASP A 159 37.00 -14.59 -6.32
N LYS A 160 38.09 -14.40 -7.09
CA LYS A 160 39.40 -13.93 -6.58
C LYS A 160 39.59 -12.42 -6.62
N LYS A 161 38.66 -11.68 -7.26
CA LYS A 161 38.76 -10.23 -7.41
C LYS A 161 37.47 -9.55 -6.98
N LEU A 162 37.54 -8.82 -5.87
CA LEU A 162 36.42 -8.05 -5.34
C LEU A 162 36.17 -6.73 -6.09
N TYR A 163 37.22 -6.18 -6.77
CA TYR A 163 37.13 -4.93 -7.48
C TYR A 163 37.84 -5.07 -8.83
N GLN A 164 37.18 -4.64 -9.90
CA GLN A 164 37.76 -4.62 -11.25
C GLN A 164 37.04 -3.58 -12.11
N PRO A 165 37.68 -3.02 -13.12
CA PRO A 165 37.11 -2.03 -14.03
C PRO A 165 36.20 -2.71 -15.05
N LEU A 166 35.15 -3.35 -14.56
CA LEU A 166 34.13 -4.05 -15.36
C LEU A 166 32.82 -3.27 -15.29
N ARG A 167 32.16 -3.12 -16.44
CA ARG A 167 30.81 -2.56 -16.47
C ARG A 167 29.81 -3.62 -16.02
N ASN A 168 28.89 -3.26 -15.12
CA ASN A 168 27.84 -4.14 -14.68
C ASN A 168 26.98 -4.60 -15.86
N LYS A 169 26.66 -5.87 -15.87
CA LYS A 169 25.62 -6.47 -16.71
C LYS A 169 24.38 -6.71 -15.86
N TYR A 170 23.23 -6.65 -16.47
CA TYR A 170 21.95 -6.82 -15.79
C TYR A 170 21.16 -7.96 -16.41
N THR A 171 20.40 -8.66 -15.58
CA THR A 171 19.43 -9.70 -15.98
C THR A 171 18.05 -9.22 -15.58
N GLU A 172 17.07 -9.34 -16.47
CA GLU A 172 15.66 -9.10 -16.15
C GLU A 172 15.18 -10.14 -15.14
N VAL A 173 14.43 -9.70 -14.14
CA VAL A 173 13.87 -10.55 -13.08
C VAL A 173 12.42 -10.17 -12.80
N GLU A 174 11.60 -11.16 -12.50
CA GLU A 174 10.29 -10.95 -11.92
C GLU A 174 10.46 -10.88 -10.40
N LEU A 175 9.78 -9.91 -9.78
CA LEU A 175 9.90 -9.63 -8.36
C LEU A 175 8.54 -9.77 -7.69
N THR A 176 8.56 -10.27 -6.46
CA THR A 176 7.40 -10.37 -5.57
C THR A 176 7.68 -9.58 -4.30
N ALA A 177 6.87 -8.56 -4.05
CA ALA A 177 6.89 -7.80 -2.81
C ALA A 177 5.74 -8.25 -1.91
N VAL A 178 6.03 -8.42 -0.63
CA VAL A 178 5.07 -8.82 0.41
C VAL A 178 4.92 -7.73 1.46
N PRO A 179 3.81 -7.67 2.21
CA PRO A 179 3.67 -6.70 3.29
C PRO A 179 4.80 -6.83 4.32
N TYR A 180 5.44 -5.71 4.64
CA TYR A 180 6.54 -5.67 5.62
C TYR A 180 6.17 -6.28 6.98
N CYS A 181 4.91 -6.20 7.41
CA CYS A 181 4.44 -6.82 8.65
C CYS A 181 4.54 -8.36 8.65
N TYR A 182 4.72 -8.98 7.49
CA TYR A 182 4.90 -10.42 7.33
C TYR A 182 6.37 -10.84 7.18
N TRP A 183 7.29 -9.88 7.11
CA TRP A 183 8.70 -10.17 6.98
C TRP A 183 9.23 -11.12 8.06
N GLY A 184 10.07 -12.07 7.63
CA GLY A 184 10.77 -13.01 8.51
C GLY A 184 9.89 -14.13 9.09
N ASN A 185 8.62 -14.24 8.68
CA ASN A 185 7.71 -15.29 9.17
C ASN A 185 7.81 -16.60 8.39
N ARG A 186 8.59 -16.66 7.30
CA ARG A 186 8.76 -17.83 6.44
C ARG A 186 10.16 -18.44 6.57
N GLN A 187 11.17 -17.69 6.18
CA GLN A 187 12.58 -18.08 6.23
C GLN A 187 13.44 -16.91 6.66
N THR A 188 14.61 -17.20 7.20
CA THR A 188 15.65 -16.19 7.42
C THR A 188 16.30 -15.82 6.10
N GLY A 189 16.57 -14.55 5.88
CA GLY A 189 17.18 -14.05 4.65
C GLY A 189 17.24 -12.51 4.63
N GLU A 190 17.71 -12.00 3.52
CA GLU A 190 17.72 -10.56 3.26
C GLU A 190 16.30 -10.01 3.12
N MET A 191 16.15 -8.73 3.47
CA MET A 191 14.94 -7.96 3.24
C MET A 191 15.27 -6.57 2.76
N LEU A 192 14.47 -6.03 1.82
CA LEU A 192 14.68 -4.71 1.26
C LEU A 192 13.36 -3.98 1.08
N VAL A 193 13.21 -2.81 1.72
CA VAL A 193 12.08 -1.88 1.51
C VAL A 193 12.43 -0.85 0.44
N TRP A 194 13.59 -0.18 0.58
CA TRP A 194 14.05 0.87 -0.33
C TRP A 194 14.88 0.29 -1.48
N ILE A 195 14.23 0.07 -2.61
CA ILE A 195 14.78 -0.55 -3.81
C ILE A 195 15.41 0.55 -4.69
N LYS A 196 16.57 0.27 -5.30
CA LYS A 196 17.20 1.21 -6.24
C LYS A 196 16.35 1.42 -7.48
N GLU A 197 16.25 2.65 -7.90
CA GLU A 197 15.54 3.04 -9.12
C GLU A 197 16.50 3.11 -10.32
N THR A 198 16.03 2.67 -11.49
CA THR A 198 16.74 2.92 -12.77
C THR A 198 16.47 4.34 -13.22
N ILE A 199 17.54 5.05 -13.61
CA ILE A 199 17.48 6.38 -14.22
C ILE A 199 17.36 6.24 -15.73
#